data_c221d2b0a92bd1a36089b4eafaa80abf
#
_entry.id   c221d2b0a92bd1a36089b4eafaa80abf
#
_cell.length_a   1.000
_cell.length_b   1.000
_cell.length_c   1.000
_cell.angle_alpha   90.00
_cell.angle_beta   90.00
_cell.angle_gamma   90.00
#
_symmetry.space_group_name_H-M   'P 1'
#
loop_
_entity.id
_entity.type
_entity.pdbx_description
1 polymer ?
#
loop_
_entity_poly.entity_id
_entity_poly.type
_entity_poly.pdbx_seq_one_letter_code
_entity_poly.pdbx_strand_id
1 'polypeptide(L)' 'MNGNGLALVPKWYTVAQVASLLGYGESRVRMLIIGGDLRSLKDGRSRRILPEWVDEYVQMRASQAEPTWWSQ' A
#
# COMPACT_ATOMS: atom_id res chain seq x y z
N MET A 1 19.67 -14.77 -13.89
CA MET A 1 19.17 -14.80 -13.58
C MET A 1 18.82 -14.77 -13.02
N ASN A 2 18.83 -14.96 -12.79
CA ASN A 2 18.30 -15.00 -12.23
C ASN A 2 17.82 -15.32 -11.64
N GLY A 3 18.01 -15.15 -11.21
CA GLY A 3 17.59 -15.50 -10.66
C GLY A 3 16.91 -15.93 -10.46
N ASN A 4 17.10 -16.16 -10.52
CA ASN A 4 16.39 -16.85 -10.41
C ASN A 4 15.25 -16.97 -10.22
N GLY A 5 15.20 -17.09 -10.62
CA GLY A 5 13.83 -17.48 -10.62
C GLY A 5 13.09 -17.45 -9.31
N LEU A 6 13.72 -17.09 -8.32
CA LEU A 6 13.09 -16.99 -7.02
C LEU A 6 12.50 -15.60 -6.86
N ALA A 7 11.18 -15.50 -7.01
CA ALA A 7 10.49 -14.27 -6.70
C ALA A 7 10.24 -14.25 -5.20
N LEU A 8 11.04 -13.49 -4.48
CA LEU A 8 10.85 -13.32 -3.06
C LEU A 8 9.73 -12.32 -2.83
N VAL A 9 8.74 -12.73 -2.08
CA VAL A 9 7.63 -11.86 -1.73
C VAL A 9 7.99 -11.16 -0.42
N PRO A 10 7.99 -9.83 -0.38
CA PRO A 10 8.28 -9.14 0.86
C PRO A 10 7.28 -9.50 1.94
N LYS A 11 7.76 -9.62 3.15
CA LYS A 11 6.89 -9.86 4.30
C LYS A 11 6.14 -8.60 4.68
N TRP A 12 6.76 -7.46 4.44
CA TRP A 12 6.13 -6.15 4.63
C TRP A 12 6.76 -5.18 3.64
N TYR A 13 6.13 -4.04 3.51
CA TYR A 13 6.58 -2.99 2.59
C TYR A 13 7.03 -1.76 3.36
N THR A 14 7.92 -1.00 2.75
CA THR A 14 8.25 0.36 3.20
C THR A 14 7.20 1.33 2.68
N VAL A 15 7.21 2.56 3.21
CA VAL A 15 6.35 3.63 2.71
C VAL A 15 6.60 3.87 1.22
N ALA A 16 7.86 3.88 0.81
CA ALA A 16 8.21 4.11 -0.60
C ALA A 16 7.67 3.00 -1.50
N GLN A 17 7.74 1.75 -1.03
CA GLN A 17 7.21 0.64 -1.81
C GLN A 17 5.70 0.71 -1.95
N VAL A 18 5.00 1.04 -0.86
CA VAL A 18 3.54 1.19 -0.92
C VAL A 18 3.17 2.33 -1.85
N ALA A 19 3.90 3.44 -1.80
CA ALA A 19 3.67 4.55 -2.71
C ALA A 19 3.74 4.10 -4.17
N SER A 20 4.77 3.30 -4.50
CA SER A 20 4.89 2.75 -5.85
C SER A 20 3.74 1.82 -6.18
N LEU A 21 3.37 0.93 -5.25
CA LEU A 21 2.29 -0.02 -5.48
C LEU A 21 0.96 0.68 -5.77
N LEU A 22 0.69 1.76 -5.06
CA LEU A 22 -0.57 2.47 -5.18
C LEU A 22 -0.54 3.57 -6.23
N GLY A 23 0.64 3.89 -6.76
CA GLY A 23 0.78 5.00 -7.68
C GLY A 23 0.64 6.35 -7.00
N TYR A 24 0.98 6.43 -5.72
CA TYR A 24 0.89 7.66 -4.93
C TYR A 24 2.28 8.22 -4.66
N GLY A 25 2.33 9.47 -4.24
CA GLY A 25 3.55 10.02 -3.65
C GLY A 25 3.69 9.53 -2.21
N GLU A 26 4.93 9.56 -1.69
CA GLU A 26 5.18 9.11 -0.32
C GLU A 26 4.46 9.96 0.72
N SER A 27 4.35 11.27 0.45
CA SER A 27 3.63 12.18 1.36
C SER A 27 2.20 11.74 1.55
N ARG A 28 1.55 11.34 0.47
CA ARG A 28 0.17 10.87 0.54
C ARG A 28 0.06 9.59 1.37
N VAL A 29 1.00 8.67 1.19
CA VAL A 29 1.01 7.43 1.98
C VAL A 29 1.18 7.75 3.45
N ARG A 30 2.07 8.68 3.79
CA ARG A 30 2.26 9.08 5.18
C ARG A 30 1.00 9.70 5.76
N MET A 31 0.30 10.50 4.99
CA MET A 31 -0.97 11.09 5.44
C MET A 31 -2.02 10.02 5.69
N LEU A 32 -2.08 9.00 4.86
CA LEU A 32 -3.01 7.88 5.06
C LEU A 32 -2.69 7.14 6.34
N ILE A 33 -1.42 6.97 6.66
CA ILE A 33 -1.00 6.31 7.90
C ILE A 33 -1.40 7.16 9.10
N ILE A 34 -1.11 8.45 9.05
CA ILE A 34 -1.42 9.37 10.15
C ILE A 34 -2.93 9.42 10.39
N GLY A 35 -3.70 9.44 9.32
CA GLY A 35 -5.15 9.50 9.42
C GLY A 35 -5.82 8.19 9.77
N GLY A 36 -5.06 7.10 9.80
CA GLY A 36 -5.62 5.79 10.16
C GLY A 36 -6.26 5.04 9.02
N ASP A 37 -6.18 5.56 7.80
CA ASP A 37 -6.77 4.87 6.64
C ASP A 37 -5.92 3.70 6.18
N LEU A 38 -4.64 3.75 6.46
CA LEU A 38 -3.70 2.69 6.10
C LEU A 38 -2.97 2.27 7.37
N ARG A 39 -3.10 1.00 7.71
CA ARG A 39 -2.44 0.47 8.90
C ARG A 39 -0.95 0.34 8.66
N SER A 40 -0.19 0.57 9.69
CA SER A 40 1.24 0.39 9.67
C SER A 40 1.73 0.01 11.05
N LEU A 41 2.93 -0.54 11.11
CA LEU A 41 3.60 -0.76 12.38
C LEU A 41 4.91 0.00 12.37
N LYS A 42 5.39 0.34 13.54
CA LYS A 42 6.67 1.00 13.68
C LYS A 42 7.73 -0.04 14.00
N ASP A 43 8.74 -0.10 13.17
CA ASP A 43 9.86 -1.01 13.34
C ASP A 43 11.11 -0.16 13.49
N GLY A 44 11.49 0.11 14.74
CA GLY A 44 12.55 1.06 15.03
C GLY A 44 12.14 2.45 14.56
N ARG A 45 12.88 3.01 13.63
CA ARG A 45 12.58 4.33 13.06
C ARG A 45 11.78 4.24 11.77
N SER A 46 11.50 3.03 11.32
CA SER A 46 10.84 2.82 10.03
C SER A 46 9.40 2.42 10.23
N ARG A 47 8.56 2.80 9.28
CA ARG A 47 7.20 2.29 9.19
C ARG A 47 7.20 1.10 8.26
N ARG A 48 6.48 0.05 8.65
CA ARG A 48 6.30 -1.14 7.83
C ARG A 48 4.81 -1.36 7.63
N ILE A 49 4.44 -1.74 6.44
CA ILE A 49 3.04 -1.97 6.10
C ILE A 49 2.90 -3.41 5.60
N LEU A 50 2.06 -4.18 6.26
CA LEU A 50 1.85 -5.57 5.82
C LEU A 50 1.09 -5.59 4.50
N PRO A 51 1.37 -6.57 3.64
CA PRO A 51 0.67 -6.68 2.35
C PRO A 51 -0.85 -6.71 2.51
N GLU A 52 -1.36 -7.41 3.51
CA GLU A 52 -2.80 -7.49 3.73
C GLU A 52 -3.41 -6.13 4.12
N TRP A 53 -2.62 -5.25 4.72
CA TRP A 53 -3.11 -3.91 5.04
C TRP A 53 -3.21 -3.03 3.80
N VAL A 54 -2.32 -3.25 2.84
CA VAL A 54 -2.41 -2.58 1.54
C VAL A 54 -3.67 -3.07 0.82
N ASP A 55 -3.91 -4.37 0.85
CA ASP A 55 -5.09 -4.96 0.23
C ASP A 55 -6.37 -4.43 0.88
N GLU A 56 -6.40 -4.33 2.22
CA GLU A 56 -7.55 -3.76 2.93
C GLU A 56 -7.83 -2.33 2.49
N TYR A 57 -6.76 -1.55 2.38
CA TYR A 57 -6.91 -0.15 1.95
C TYR A 57 -7.49 -0.08 0.55
N VAL A 58 -6.95 -0.89 -0.37
CA VAL A 58 -7.42 -0.89 -1.76
C VAL A 58 -8.89 -1.31 -1.82
N GLN A 59 -9.27 -2.34 -1.07
CA GLN A 59 -10.66 -2.80 -1.05
C GLN A 59 -11.59 -1.73 -0.47
N MET A 60 -11.16 -1.06 0.58
CA MET A 60 -11.94 0.01 1.17
C MET A 60 -12.14 1.15 0.16
N ARG A 61 -11.07 1.54 -0.53
CA ARG A 61 -11.16 2.59 -1.54
C ARG A 61 -12.05 2.16 -2.70
N ALA A 62 -11.92 0.91 -3.13
CA ALA A 62 -12.74 0.40 -4.24
C ALA A 62 -14.22 0.40 -3.88
N SER A 63 -14.54 0.07 -2.62
CA SER A 63 -15.93 0.03 -2.20
C SER A 63 -16.52 1.44 -2.01
N GLN A 64 -15.69 2.43 -1.73
CA GLN A 64 -16.13 3.81 -1.57
C GLN A 64 -16.18 4.55 -2.90
N ALA A 65 -15.39 4.11 -3.87
CA ALA A 65 -15.29 4.80 -5.14
C ALA A 65 -16.57 4.59 -5.94
N GLU A 66 -17.04 5.67 -6.56
CA GLU A 66 -18.17 5.57 -7.46
C GLU A 66 -17.72 4.86 -8.72
N PRO A 67 -18.42 3.80 -9.15
CA PRO A 67 -18.06 3.17 -10.42
C PRO A 67 -18.25 4.16 -11.57
N THR A 68 -17.29 4.23 -12.46
CA THR A 68 -17.35 5.17 -13.58
C THR A 68 -17.65 4.52 -14.92
N TRP A 69 -17.71 3.20 -14.96
CA TRP A 69 -17.93 2.47 -16.21
C TRP A 69 -19.29 2.78 -16.84
N TRP A 70 -20.25 3.23 -16.04
CA TRP A 70 -21.61 3.53 -16.51
C TRP A 70 -21.89 5.02 -16.65
N SER A 71 -20.99 5.85 -16.18
CA SER A 71 -21.25 7.29 -16.10
C SER A 71 -20.52 8.10 -17.18
N GLN A 72 -20.10 7.46 -18.23
CA GLN A 72 -19.36 8.13 -19.30
C GLN A 72 -20.20 9.13 -20.06
#